data_695834d8205f27deb644207c64d7e166
#
_entry.id   695834d8205f27deb644207c64d7e166
#
_cell.length_a   1.000
_cell.length_b   1.000
_cell.length_c   1.000
_cell.angle_alpha   90.00
_cell.angle_beta   90.00
_cell.angle_gamma   90.00
#
_symmetry.space_group_name_H-M   'P 1'
#
loop_
_entity.id
_entity.type
_entity.pdbx_description
1 polymer ?
#
loop_
_entity_poly.entity_id
_entity_poly.type
_entity_poly.pdbx_seq_one_letter_code
_entity_poly.pdbx_strand_id
1 'polypeptide(L)'
;PLIHNTAYGVLGLDWSYEKIEVPRAGLRKFISELDADWAGFSVTMPLKEEAFRFVDSKNEAAELTGAVNTLARTETGWAGYNTDVFGIVQAVRTAAIGSLDTVLIVGSGATATSAVVAVRELSPDAKVLVFARNAQARAALVNFACSIGLQARSVYSLKSPAQRADLVISTLPGGALDEISAKLNRWFGFKPQGAVLDVAYSPWPSAFATHWSDAGKPTISGLDMLMWQAIAQLRIFTHGDAETPLPNEVAVVEAVRHALDN
;
A
#
# COMPACT_ATOMS: atom_id res chain seq x y z
N PRO A 1 -15.49 0.28 3.94
CA PRO A 1 -16.52 -0.38 4.75
C PRO A 1 -16.72 -1.85 4.40
N LEU A 2 -16.82 -2.23 3.10
CA LEU A 2 -17.13 -3.59 2.68
C LEU A 2 -16.21 -4.63 3.36
N ILE A 3 -14.89 -4.49 3.26
CA ILE A 3 -13.90 -5.41 3.83
C ILE A 3 -14.12 -5.60 5.34
N HIS A 4 -14.17 -4.49 6.09
CA HIS A 4 -14.27 -4.53 7.55
C HIS A 4 -15.60 -5.12 8.02
N ASN A 5 -16.73 -4.68 7.45
CA ASN A 5 -18.04 -5.20 7.82
C ASN A 5 -18.18 -6.69 7.48
N THR A 6 -17.62 -7.15 6.35
CA THR A 6 -17.57 -8.58 6.02
C THR A 6 -16.75 -9.36 7.06
N ALA A 7 -15.58 -8.83 7.43
CA ALA A 7 -14.72 -9.46 8.44
C ALA A 7 -15.38 -9.51 9.83
N TYR A 8 -16.04 -8.44 10.24
CA TYR A 8 -16.77 -8.39 11.51
C TYR A 8 -17.86 -9.46 11.58
N GLY A 9 -18.59 -9.67 10.46
CA GLY A 9 -19.57 -10.75 10.39
C GLY A 9 -18.97 -12.14 10.58
N VAL A 10 -17.81 -12.43 9.97
CA VAL A 10 -17.11 -13.72 10.13
C VAL A 10 -16.55 -13.89 11.54
N LEU A 11 -16.06 -12.81 12.14
CA LEU A 11 -15.49 -12.80 13.50
C LEU A 11 -16.56 -12.78 14.60
N GLY A 12 -17.84 -12.59 14.26
CA GLY A 12 -18.92 -12.47 15.23
C GLY A 12 -18.82 -11.20 16.09
N LEU A 13 -18.20 -10.13 15.57
CA LEU A 13 -18.08 -8.85 16.25
C LEU A 13 -19.31 -7.98 15.96
N ASP A 14 -19.91 -7.42 17.01
CA ASP A 14 -20.99 -6.43 16.91
C ASP A 14 -20.39 -5.03 16.68
N TRP A 15 -19.61 -4.91 15.61
CA TRP A 15 -18.94 -3.69 15.20
C TRP A 15 -19.47 -3.25 13.83
N SER A 16 -19.41 -1.95 13.59
CA SER A 16 -19.68 -1.36 12.28
C SER A 16 -18.48 -0.56 11.77
N TYR A 17 -18.37 -0.47 10.46
CA TYR A 17 -17.33 0.34 9.81
C TYR A 17 -17.99 1.21 8.74
N GLU A 18 -17.85 2.50 8.86
CA GLU A 18 -18.46 3.47 7.97
C GLU A 18 -17.44 4.44 7.35
N LYS A 19 -17.88 5.17 6.32
CA LYS A 19 -17.05 6.18 5.66
C LYS A 19 -17.48 7.56 6.15
N ILE A 20 -16.54 8.31 6.70
CA ILE A 20 -16.73 9.66 7.17
C ILE A 20 -15.80 10.60 6.41
N GLU A 21 -16.31 11.69 5.89
CA GLU A 21 -15.51 12.71 5.23
C GLU A 21 -15.01 13.73 6.27
N VAL A 22 -13.69 13.83 6.38
CA VAL A 22 -13.03 14.78 7.28
C VAL A 22 -12.14 15.70 6.42
N PRO A 23 -12.35 17.03 6.49
CA PRO A 23 -11.55 17.97 5.71
C PRO A 23 -10.11 18.01 6.21
N ARG A 24 -9.20 18.52 5.34
CA ARG A 24 -7.81 18.80 5.73
C ARG A 24 -7.79 19.68 6.98
N ALA A 25 -6.88 19.41 7.93
CA ALA A 25 -6.77 20.03 9.24
C ALA A 25 -8.01 19.83 10.15
N GLY A 26 -8.92 18.92 9.81
CA GLY A 26 -10.11 18.59 10.59
C GLY A 26 -9.98 17.38 11.51
N LEU A 27 -8.91 16.59 11.35
CA LEU A 27 -8.77 15.31 12.04
C LEU A 27 -8.75 15.46 13.57
N ARG A 28 -8.02 16.43 14.11
CA ARG A 28 -7.95 16.66 15.57
C ARG A 28 -9.34 16.99 16.14
N LYS A 29 -10.11 17.85 15.46
CA LYS A 29 -11.46 18.18 15.88
C LYS A 29 -12.36 16.96 15.85
N PHE A 30 -12.34 16.22 14.73
CA PHE A 30 -13.11 14.98 14.58
C PHE A 30 -12.83 14.01 15.75
N ILE A 31 -11.54 13.73 16.02
CA ILE A 31 -11.16 12.79 17.08
C ILE A 31 -11.60 13.29 18.48
N SER A 32 -11.58 14.59 18.72
CA SER A 32 -12.01 15.14 20.02
C SER A 32 -13.52 15.03 20.30
N GLU A 33 -14.30 14.76 19.27
CA GLU A 33 -15.76 14.58 19.33
C GLU A 33 -16.16 13.10 19.42
N LEU A 34 -15.20 12.15 19.31
CA LEU A 34 -15.49 10.72 19.40
C LEU A 34 -15.71 10.27 20.84
N ASP A 35 -16.72 9.45 21.05
CA ASP A 35 -16.99 8.78 22.32
C ASP A 35 -16.08 7.55 22.55
N ALA A 36 -16.33 6.83 23.64
CA ALA A 36 -15.54 5.67 24.04
C ALA A 36 -15.80 4.42 23.19
N ASP A 37 -16.84 4.38 22.40
CA ASP A 37 -17.26 3.21 21.62
C ASP A 37 -16.41 3.02 20.35
N TRP A 38 -15.62 4.06 19.99
CA TRP A 38 -14.70 3.98 18.85
C TRP A 38 -13.45 3.16 19.18
N ALA A 39 -13.32 2.00 18.58
CA ALA A 39 -12.11 1.17 18.69
C ALA A 39 -10.95 1.71 17.85
N GLY A 40 -11.25 2.32 16.70
CA GLY A 40 -10.24 2.85 15.79
C GLY A 40 -10.82 3.33 14.47
N PHE A 41 -9.95 3.76 13.56
CA PHE A 41 -10.33 4.16 12.21
C PHE A 41 -9.13 4.17 11.27
N SER A 42 -9.38 4.04 9.98
CA SER A 42 -8.37 4.25 8.95
C SER A 42 -8.48 5.64 8.34
N VAL A 43 -7.35 6.18 7.96
CA VAL A 43 -7.26 7.47 7.26
C VAL A 43 -6.59 7.30 5.90
N THR A 44 -7.06 8.07 4.94
CA THR A 44 -6.48 8.13 3.61
C THR A 44 -5.97 9.55 3.33
N MET A 45 -5.45 9.77 2.13
CA MET A 45 -5.05 11.12 1.69
C MET A 45 -6.25 12.08 1.78
N PRO A 46 -6.07 13.32 2.31
CA PRO A 46 -4.79 13.95 2.66
C PRO A 46 -4.40 13.86 4.14
N LEU A 47 -5.01 13.00 4.95
CA LEU A 47 -4.95 13.06 6.41
C LEU A 47 -3.80 12.22 7.04
N LYS A 48 -3.11 11.36 6.28
CA LYS A 48 -2.07 10.45 6.82
C LYS A 48 -0.92 11.15 7.55
N GLU A 49 -0.47 12.32 7.06
CA GLU A 49 0.56 13.11 7.72
C GLU A 49 0.03 13.86 8.95
N GLU A 50 -1.24 14.30 8.91
CA GLU A 50 -1.90 14.92 10.06
C GLU A 50 -2.07 13.89 11.18
N ALA A 51 -2.51 12.69 10.85
CA ALA A 51 -2.61 11.56 11.76
C ALA A 51 -1.26 11.22 12.41
N PHE A 52 -0.18 11.19 11.63
CA PHE A 52 1.17 10.95 12.14
C PHE A 52 1.60 11.96 13.21
N ARG A 53 1.22 13.25 13.06
CA ARG A 53 1.53 14.29 14.06
C ARG A 53 0.61 14.28 15.27
N PHE A 54 -0.54 13.62 15.14
CA PHE A 54 -1.58 13.62 16.16
C PHE A 54 -1.41 12.51 17.19
N VAL A 55 -1.02 11.30 16.77
CA VAL A 55 -0.97 10.11 17.63
C VAL A 55 0.14 10.15 18.67
N ASP A 56 -0.11 9.50 19.81
CA ASP A 56 0.81 9.48 20.95
C ASP A 56 1.96 8.48 20.75
N SER A 57 1.67 7.36 20.11
CA SER A 57 2.66 6.32 19.77
C SER A 57 2.53 5.87 18.33
N LYS A 58 3.60 5.32 17.76
CA LYS A 58 3.66 4.90 16.36
C LYS A 58 4.41 3.59 16.21
N ASN A 59 3.98 2.74 15.27
CA ASN A 59 4.77 1.58 14.91
C ASN A 59 5.94 1.96 14.00
N GLU A 60 6.91 1.04 13.83
CA GLU A 60 8.12 1.28 13.02
C GLU A 60 7.78 1.72 11.58
N ALA A 61 6.81 1.10 10.95
CA ALA A 61 6.42 1.45 9.59
C ALA A 61 5.89 2.90 9.49
N ALA A 62 5.12 3.36 10.49
CA ALA A 62 4.66 4.75 10.55
C ALA A 62 5.81 5.73 10.78
N GLU A 63 6.73 5.41 11.69
CA GLU A 63 7.92 6.24 11.96
C GLU A 63 8.80 6.37 10.72
N LEU A 64 9.10 5.28 10.03
CA LEU A 64 9.89 5.28 8.82
C LEU A 64 9.25 6.08 7.68
N THR A 65 7.94 5.91 7.49
CA THR A 65 7.24 6.54 6.36
C THR A 65 6.78 7.97 6.62
N GLY A 66 6.74 8.41 7.88
CA GLY A 66 6.16 9.69 8.27
C GLY A 66 4.64 9.78 8.04
N ALA A 67 3.97 8.64 7.95
CA ALA A 67 2.55 8.56 7.61
C ALA A 67 1.83 7.49 8.44
N VAL A 68 0.67 7.84 8.96
CA VAL A 68 -0.25 6.94 9.66
C VAL A 68 -1.50 6.76 8.80
N ASN A 69 -1.88 5.52 8.51
CA ASN A 69 -3.14 5.20 7.84
C ASN A 69 -4.16 4.53 8.76
N THR A 70 -3.77 4.16 9.98
CA THR A 70 -4.60 3.45 10.95
C THR A 70 -4.38 4.03 12.34
N LEU A 71 -5.44 4.38 13.02
CA LEU A 71 -5.41 4.80 14.42
C LEU A 71 -6.23 3.81 15.24
N ALA A 72 -5.64 3.32 16.31
CA ALA A 72 -6.33 2.48 17.28
C ALA A 72 -6.38 3.19 18.65
N ARG A 73 -7.50 3.05 19.33
CA ARG A 73 -7.66 3.59 20.67
C ARG A 73 -6.83 2.79 21.66
N THR A 74 -6.18 3.46 22.57
CA THR A 74 -5.46 2.88 23.71
C THR A 74 -6.07 3.38 25.01
N GLU A 75 -5.63 2.85 26.13
CA GLU A 75 -6.07 3.33 27.45
C GLU A 75 -5.77 4.83 27.69
N THR A 76 -4.71 5.34 27.09
CA THR A 76 -4.21 6.70 27.33
C THR A 76 -4.34 7.66 26.14
N GLY A 77 -4.82 7.18 24.99
CA GLY A 77 -4.91 8.01 23.78
C GLY A 77 -5.03 7.22 22.49
N TRP A 78 -4.18 7.53 21.50
CA TRP A 78 -4.24 6.94 20.16
C TRP A 78 -2.88 6.44 19.71
N ALA A 79 -2.83 5.16 19.32
CA ALA A 79 -1.68 4.58 18.63
C ALA A 79 -1.86 4.66 17.11
N GLY A 80 -0.80 5.01 16.40
CA GLY A 80 -0.78 5.15 14.94
C GLY A 80 0.04 4.07 14.25
N TYR A 81 -0.49 3.57 13.14
CA TYR A 81 0.15 2.51 12.36
C TYR A 81 0.16 2.88 10.87
N ASN A 82 1.12 2.34 10.14
CA ASN A 82 1.09 2.32 8.68
C ASN A 82 0.96 0.87 8.20
N THR A 83 -0.25 0.49 7.81
CA THR A 83 -0.55 -0.85 7.30
C THR A 83 -0.37 -0.99 5.79
N ASP A 84 -0.06 0.10 5.07
CA ASP A 84 0.23 0.04 3.63
C ASP A 84 1.48 -0.81 3.35
N VAL A 85 2.49 -0.73 4.22
CA VAL A 85 3.71 -1.55 4.11
C VAL A 85 3.36 -3.02 4.17
N PHE A 86 2.63 -3.43 5.21
CA PHE A 86 2.14 -4.81 5.35
C PHE A 86 1.31 -5.24 4.14
N GLY A 87 0.41 -4.38 3.66
CA GLY A 87 -0.43 -4.65 2.48
C GLY A 87 0.39 -4.96 1.23
N ILE A 88 1.43 -4.17 0.95
CA ILE A 88 2.34 -4.40 -0.19
C ILE A 88 3.13 -5.69 0.00
N VAL A 89 3.71 -5.91 1.18
CA VAL A 89 4.51 -7.11 1.49
C VAL A 89 3.69 -8.38 1.30
N GLN A 90 2.49 -8.42 1.86
CA GLN A 90 1.64 -9.61 1.76
C GLN A 90 1.10 -9.84 0.34
N ALA A 91 0.74 -8.79 -0.38
CA ALA A 91 0.32 -8.91 -1.78
C ALA A 91 1.43 -9.51 -2.65
N VAL A 92 2.67 -9.06 -2.46
CA VAL A 92 3.84 -9.59 -3.18
C VAL A 92 4.16 -11.04 -2.78
N ARG A 93 4.14 -11.36 -1.48
CA ARG A 93 4.38 -12.71 -0.97
C ARG A 93 3.33 -13.71 -1.48
N THR A 94 2.06 -13.31 -1.48
CA THR A 94 0.94 -14.16 -1.94
C THR A 94 1.04 -14.45 -3.44
N ALA A 95 1.58 -13.53 -4.23
CA ALA A 95 1.79 -13.73 -5.67
C ALA A 95 2.93 -14.70 -5.99
N ALA A 96 3.69 -15.14 -4.98
CA ALA A 96 4.78 -16.12 -5.09
C ALA A 96 5.75 -15.83 -6.24
N ILE A 97 6.07 -14.54 -6.45
CA ILE A 97 7.07 -14.12 -7.43
C ILE A 97 8.47 -14.48 -6.93
N GLY A 98 9.40 -14.69 -7.87
CA GLY A 98 10.79 -15.11 -7.54
C GLY A 98 11.59 -14.09 -6.74
N SER A 99 12.92 -14.19 -6.77
CA SER A 99 13.82 -13.24 -6.11
C SER A 99 13.65 -11.82 -6.63
N LEU A 100 13.86 -10.84 -5.76
CA LEU A 100 13.76 -9.41 -6.06
C LEU A 100 15.16 -8.78 -6.02
N ASP A 101 15.89 -8.81 -7.12
CA ASP A 101 17.20 -8.17 -7.22
C ASP A 101 17.08 -6.70 -7.64
N THR A 102 16.06 -6.39 -8.45
CA THR A 102 15.79 -5.04 -8.94
C THR A 102 14.29 -4.73 -8.87
N VAL A 103 13.94 -3.71 -8.13
CA VAL A 103 12.55 -3.22 -8.01
C VAL A 103 12.44 -1.81 -8.57
N LEU A 104 11.45 -1.57 -9.44
CA LEU A 104 11.13 -0.26 -9.95
C LEU A 104 9.90 0.29 -9.23
N ILE A 105 10.05 1.43 -8.55
CA ILE A 105 8.92 2.18 -7.97
C ILE A 105 8.53 3.31 -8.92
N VAL A 106 7.25 3.34 -9.28
CA VAL A 106 6.66 4.37 -10.14
C VAL A 106 5.75 5.26 -9.30
N GLY A 107 6.21 6.48 -9.03
CA GLY A 107 5.57 7.44 -8.12
C GLY A 107 6.54 7.94 -7.06
N SER A 108 6.11 8.94 -6.27
CA SER A 108 6.91 9.55 -5.20
C SER A 108 6.06 10.15 -4.07
N GLY A 109 4.84 9.64 -3.88
CA GLY A 109 3.94 10.02 -2.78
C GLY A 109 4.07 9.10 -1.57
N ALA A 110 3.16 9.24 -0.59
CA ALA A 110 3.16 8.44 0.64
C ALA A 110 3.15 6.93 0.38
N THR A 111 2.36 6.45 -0.58
CA THR A 111 2.34 5.04 -0.97
C THR A 111 3.68 4.58 -1.57
N ALA A 112 4.39 5.45 -2.31
CA ALA A 112 5.73 5.14 -2.81
C ALA A 112 6.74 5.03 -1.66
N THR A 113 6.62 5.84 -0.61
CA THR A 113 7.44 5.71 0.60
C THR A 113 7.16 4.38 1.31
N SER A 114 5.88 4.00 1.44
CA SER A 114 5.51 2.67 1.98
C SER A 114 6.04 1.53 1.12
N ALA A 115 6.06 1.68 -0.22
CA ALA A 115 6.63 0.69 -1.13
C ALA A 115 8.15 0.54 -0.96
N VAL A 116 8.88 1.61 -0.70
CA VAL A 116 10.33 1.54 -0.39
C VAL A 116 10.57 0.73 0.90
N VAL A 117 9.79 0.98 1.95
CA VAL A 117 9.89 0.22 3.21
C VAL A 117 9.52 -1.26 3.00
N ALA A 118 8.47 -1.53 2.22
CA ALA A 118 8.08 -2.90 1.86
C ALA A 118 9.18 -3.64 1.08
N VAL A 119 9.86 -2.97 0.15
CA VAL A 119 11.01 -3.56 -0.58
C VAL A 119 12.14 -3.91 0.38
N ARG A 120 12.47 -3.04 1.36
CA ARG A 120 13.46 -3.35 2.38
C ARG A 120 13.11 -4.61 3.17
N GLU A 121 11.83 -4.81 3.49
CA GLU A 121 11.37 -6.01 4.21
C GLU A 121 11.40 -7.27 3.34
N LEU A 122 11.05 -7.14 2.06
CA LEU A 122 10.99 -8.26 1.11
C LEU A 122 12.38 -8.71 0.66
N SER A 123 13.26 -7.76 0.38
CA SER A 123 14.61 -8.00 -0.14
C SER A 123 15.54 -6.83 0.21
N PRO A 124 16.24 -6.88 1.35
CA PRO A 124 17.07 -5.76 1.82
C PRO A 124 18.26 -5.44 0.89
N ASP A 125 18.68 -6.38 0.05
CA ASP A 125 19.75 -6.21 -0.92
C ASP A 125 19.28 -5.75 -2.31
N ALA A 126 17.97 -5.57 -2.50
CA ALA A 126 17.41 -5.17 -3.77
C ALA A 126 17.87 -3.77 -4.21
N LYS A 127 18.08 -3.62 -5.51
CA LYS A 127 18.31 -2.31 -6.13
C LYS A 127 16.99 -1.64 -6.44
N VAL A 128 16.77 -0.48 -5.85
CA VAL A 128 15.54 0.31 -6.06
C VAL A 128 15.75 1.36 -7.13
N LEU A 129 14.95 1.30 -8.17
CA LEU A 129 14.87 2.30 -9.22
C LEU A 129 13.64 3.16 -8.97
N VAL A 130 13.76 4.48 -9.02
CA VAL A 130 12.63 5.39 -8.79
C VAL A 130 12.34 6.20 -10.04
N PHE A 131 11.12 6.07 -10.55
CA PHE A 131 10.59 6.88 -11.63
C PHE A 131 9.45 7.77 -11.12
N ALA A 132 9.59 9.08 -11.23
CA ALA A 132 8.54 10.04 -10.93
C ALA A 132 8.75 11.31 -11.74
N ARG A 133 7.65 12.01 -12.06
CA ARG A 133 7.68 13.27 -12.83
C ARG A 133 8.31 14.42 -12.04
N ASN A 134 7.96 14.54 -10.76
CA ASN A 134 8.54 15.57 -9.90
C ASN A 134 9.98 15.17 -9.51
N ALA A 135 10.95 15.92 -10.00
CA ALA A 135 12.36 15.64 -9.80
C ALA A 135 12.81 15.75 -8.33
N GLN A 136 12.27 16.73 -7.59
CA GLN A 136 12.58 16.93 -6.18
C GLN A 136 12.03 15.78 -5.32
N ALA A 137 10.76 15.42 -5.50
CA ALA A 137 10.14 14.31 -4.76
C ALA A 137 10.78 12.96 -5.11
N ARG A 138 11.18 12.75 -6.39
CA ARG A 138 11.94 11.57 -6.81
C ARG A 138 13.29 11.49 -6.09
N ALA A 139 14.04 12.58 -6.05
CA ALA A 139 15.33 12.64 -5.36
C ALA A 139 15.17 12.41 -3.85
N ALA A 140 14.14 12.99 -3.23
CA ALA A 140 13.83 12.77 -1.81
C ALA A 140 13.54 11.29 -1.51
N LEU A 141 12.76 10.61 -2.37
CA LEU A 141 12.46 9.19 -2.20
C LEU A 141 13.72 8.30 -2.38
N VAL A 142 14.60 8.63 -3.32
CA VAL A 142 15.90 7.95 -3.47
C VAL A 142 16.77 8.13 -2.22
N ASN A 143 16.89 9.36 -1.72
CA ASN A 143 17.65 9.64 -0.50
C ASN A 143 17.07 8.89 0.70
N PHE A 144 15.75 8.86 0.83
CA PHE A 144 15.09 8.06 1.86
C PHE A 144 15.42 6.58 1.74
N ALA A 145 15.31 5.97 0.55
CA ALA A 145 15.65 4.57 0.34
C ALA A 145 17.10 4.28 0.74
N CYS A 146 18.04 5.14 0.37
CA CYS A 146 19.45 5.01 0.78
C CYS A 146 19.63 5.15 2.30
N SER A 147 18.89 6.06 2.95
CA SER A 147 18.99 6.27 4.41
C SER A 147 18.53 5.08 5.25
N ILE A 148 17.66 4.23 4.68
CA ILE A 148 17.21 2.98 5.33
C ILE A 148 17.98 1.73 4.85
N GLY A 149 19.11 1.92 4.14
CA GLY A 149 20.05 0.85 3.78
C GLY A 149 19.88 0.24 2.40
N LEU A 150 18.90 0.68 1.58
CA LEU A 150 18.72 0.18 0.22
C LEU A 150 19.69 0.86 -0.77
N GLN A 151 20.07 0.15 -1.82
CA GLN A 151 20.72 0.74 -2.98
C GLN A 151 19.66 1.37 -3.90
N ALA A 152 19.62 2.70 -4.00
CA ALA A 152 18.58 3.36 -4.78
C ALA A 152 19.14 4.39 -5.76
N ARG A 153 18.45 4.59 -6.89
CA ARG A 153 18.76 5.64 -7.87
C ARG A 153 17.54 6.10 -8.66
N SER A 154 17.59 7.33 -9.13
CA SER A 154 16.61 7.88 -10.07
C SER A 154 16.75 7.26 -11.45
N VAL A 155 15.61 7.05 -12.12
CA VAL A 155 15.55 6.77 -13.56
C VAL A 155 14.66 7.81 -14.26
N TYR A 156 15.00 8.13 -15.51
CA TYR A 156 14.37 9.21 -16.28
C TYR A 156 13.54 8.69 -17.47
N SER A 157 13.59 7.40 -17.70
CA SER A 157 12.80 6.69 -18.70
C SER A 157 12.18 5.47 -18.06
N LEU A 158 10.92 5.16 -18.35
CA LEU A 158 10.20 4.05 -17.75
C LEU A 158 10.47 2.73 -18.49
N LYS A 159 10.60 2.75 -19.83
CA LYS A 159 10.60 1.53 -20.67
C LYS A 159 11.63 0.49 -20.24
N SER A 160 12.92 0.84 -20.32
CA SER A 160 13.98 -0.12 -20.04
C SER A 160 14.02 -0.60 -18.58
N PRO A 161 13.86 0.30 -17.57
CA PRO A 161 13.73 -0.15 -16.17
C PRO A 161 12.53 -1.07 -15.94
N ALA A 162 11.34 -0.72 -16.44
CA ALA A 162 10.13 -1.51 -16.27
C ALA A 162 10.23 -2.90 -16.96
N GLN A 163 10.93 -2.97 -18.09
CA GLN A 163 11.13 -4.24 -18.79
C GLN A 163 12.04 -5.21 -18.04
N ARG A 164 13.03 -4.70 -17.29
CA ARG A 164 14.10 -5.50 -16.67
C ARG A 164 13.94 -5.72 -15.18
N ALA A 165 13.06 -4.96 -14.52
CA ALA A 165 12.81 -5.13 -13.10
C ALA A 165 12.16 -6.48 -12.80
N ASP A 166 12.51 -7.09 -11.68
CA ASP A 166 11.86 -8.30 -11.17
C ASP A 166 10.47 -7.98 -10.64
N LEU A 167 10.30 -6.75 -10.10
CA LEU A 167 9.02 -6.23 -9.69
C LEU A 167 8.92 -4.74 -10.05
N VAL A 168 7.80 -4.34 -10.63
CA VAL A 168 7.40 -2.95 -10.78
C VAL A 168 6.26 -2.66 -9.81
N ILE A 169 6.42 -1.63 -8.98
CA ILE A 169 5.35 -1.15 -8.08
C ILE A 169 4.89 0.21 -8.57
N SER A 170 3.71 0.25 -9.18
CA SER A 170 3.04 1.49 -9.55
C SER A 170 2.22 2.00 -8.35
N THR A 171 2.54 3.18 -7.86
CA THR A 171 1.88 3.81 -6.70
C THR A 171 1.04 5.02 -7.11
N LEU A 172 0.68 5.10 -8.37
CA LEU A 172 -0.08 6.19 -8.94
C LEU A 172 -1.59 5.87 -8.95
N PRO A 173 -2.45 6.90 -8.91
CA PRO A 173 -3.88 6.69 -9.05
C PRO A 173 -4.23 6.15 -10.45
N GLY A 174 -5.39 5.48 -10.55
CA GLY A 174 -5.89 4.96 -11.82
C GLY A 174 -5.89 6.01 -12.93
N GLY A 175 -5.53 5.60 -14.15
CA GLY A 175 -5.42 6.47 -15.32
C GLY A 175 -4.13 7.28 -15.43
N ALA A 176 -3.36 7.43 -14.36
CA ALA A 176 -2.15 8.28 -14.36
C ALA A 176 -1.04 7.79 -15.31
N LEU A 177 -1.07 6.52 -15.69
CA LEU A 177 -0.10 5.91 -16.61
C LEU A 177 -0.67 5.61 -18.01
N ASP A 178 -1.92 5.97 -18.32
CA ASP A 178 -2.56 5.60 -19.58
C ASP A 178 -1.82 6.13 -20.80
N GLU A 179 -1.39 7.40 -20.79
CA GLU A 179 -0.60 7.96 -21.88
C GLU A 179 0.76 7.27 -22.05
N ILE A 180 1.39 6.88 -20.95
CA ILE A 180 2.66 6.15 -20.97
C ILE A 180 2.44 4.75 -21.48
N SER A 181 1.39 4.08 -21.02
CA SER A 181 0.99 2.74 -21.47
C SER A 181 0.72 2.70 -22.97
N ALA A 182 0.00 3.70 -23.51
CA ALA A 182 -0.23 3.82 -24.95
C ALA A 182 1.07 4.00 -25.75
N LYS A 183 2.09 4.65 -25.17
CA LYS A 183 3.42 4.80 -25.80
C LYS A 183 4.22 3.49 -25.73
N LEU A 184 4.11 2.73 -24.64
CA LEU A 184 4.74 1.41 -24.54
C LEU A 184 4.21 0.45 -25.62
N ASN A 185 2.91 0.47 -25.91
CA ASN A 185 2.28 -0.32 -26.96
C ASN A 185 2.80 0.00 -28.40
N ARG A 186 3.20 1.26 -28.64
CA ARG A 186 3.76 1.67 -29.93
C ARG A 186 5.22 1.23 -30.14
N TRP A 187 5.87 0.74 -29.10
CA TRP A 187 7.28 0.37 -29.14
C TRP A 187 7.41 -1.13 -29.29
N PHE A 188 7.77 -1.57 -30.47
CA PHE A 188 8.15 -2.96 -30.70
C PHE A 188 9.14 -3.42 -29.64
N GLY A 189 8.84 -4.56 -28.99
CA GLY A 189 9.76 -5.20 -28.06
C GLY A 189 9.66 -4.79 -26.60
N PHE A 190 8.58 -4.11 -26.12
CA PHE A 190 8.33 -4.06 -24.68
C PHE A 190 7.83 -5.42 -24.22
N LYS A 191 8.69 -6.13 -23.49
CA LYS A 191 8.39 -7.45 -22.91
C LYS A 191 8.88 -7.45 -21.47
N PRO A 192 8.01 -7.19 -20.49
CA PRO A 192 8.39 -7.21 -19.08
C PRO A 192 8.87 -8.60 -18.68
N GLN A 193 9.92 -8.65 -17.85
CA GLN A 193 10.53 -9.90 -17.40
C GLN A 193 9.97 -10.37 -16.06
N GLY A 194 9.72 -9.44 -15.16
CA GLY A 194 9.22 -9.70 -13.82
C GLY A 194 7.72 -9.48 -13.66
N ALA A 195 7.30 -9.16 -12.45
CA ALA A 195 5.92 -8.91 -12.06
C ALA A 195 5.57 -7.42 -12.02
N VAL A 196 4.28 -7.09 -11.95
CA VAL A 196 3.80 -5.75 -11.61
C VAL A 196 2.81 -5.82 -10.43
N LEU A 197 2.97 -4.89 -9.48
CA LEU A 197 1.93 -4.50 -8.55
C LEU A 197 1.47 -3.09 -8.95
N ASP A 198 0.21 -2.94 -9.32
CA ASP A 198 -0.38 -1.62 -9.56
C ASP A 198 -1.42 -1.33 -8.47
N VAL A 199 -1.19 -0.27 -7.68
CA VAL A 199 -2.14 0.10 -6.61
C VAL A 199 -3.49 0.58 -7.14
N ALA A 200 -3.59 0.87 -8.44
CA ALA A 200 -4.86 1.06 -9.11
C ALA A 200 -5.62 -0.28 -9.17
N TYR A 201 -6.91 -0.23 -8.84
CA TYR A 201 -7.77 -1.42 -8.82
C TYR A 201 -9.07 -1.27 -9.61
N SER A 202 -9.35 -0.08 -10.14
CA SER A 202 -10.54 0.16 -10.95
C SER A 202 -10.25 1.22 -12.03
N PRO A 203 -10.43 0.88 -13.32
CA PRO A 203 -10.70 -0.47 -13.85
C PRO A 203 -9.51 -1.43 -13.66
N TRP A 204 -9.79 -2.76 -13.60
CA TRP A 204 -8.74 -3.78 -13.52
C TRP A 204 -8.87 -4.81 -14.65
N PRO A 205 -7.76 -5.27 -15.28
CA PRO A 205 -6.41 -4.70 -15.11
C PRO A 205 -6.34 -3.25 -15.64
N SER A 206 -5.46 -2.43 -15.03
CA SER A 206 -5.17 -1.10 -15.55
C SER A 206 -4.51 -1.19 -16.93
N ALA A 207 -4.57 -0.10 -17.73
CA ALA A 207 -3.86 -0.06 -19.01
C ALA A 207 -2.34 -0.33 -18.86
N PHE A 208 -1.77 -0.01 -17.70
CA PHE A 208 -0.38 -0.28 -17.40
C PHE A 208 -0.14 -1.76 -17.08
N ALA A 209 -0.95 -2.36 -16.20
CA ALA A 209 -0.85 -3.77 -15.79
C ALA A 209 -1.13 -4.73 -16.97
N THR A 210 -1.97 -4.34 -17.93
CA THR A 210 -2.27 -5.11 -19.13
C THR A 210 -1.01 -5.54 -19.90
N HIS A 211 0.05 -4.72 -19.92
CA HIS A 211 1.31 -5.10 -20.56
C HIS A 211 1.96 -6.35 -19.96
N TRP A 212 1.79 -6.57 -18.65
CA TRP A 212 2.30 -7.75 -17.96
C TRP A 212 1.40 -8.95 -18.17
N SER A 213 0.08 -8.79 -18.06
CA SER A 213 -0.87 -9.88 -18.32
C SER A 213 -0.78 -10.38 -19.77
N ASP A 214 -0.66 -9.49 -20.75
CA ASP A 214 -0.46 -9.85 -22.15
C ASP A 214 0.86 -10.58 -22.40
N ALA A 215 1.87 -10.32 -21.59
CA ALA A 215 3.16 -11.01 -21.63
C ALA A 215 3.17 -12.31 -20.79
N GLY A 216 2.04 -12.72 -20.19
CA GLY A 216 1.95 -13.89 -19.31
C GLY A 216 2.73 -13.75 -18.00
N LYS A 217 2.90 -12.51 -17.50
CA LYS A 217 3.63 -12.20 -16.28
C LYS A 217 2.67 -11.93 -15.11
N PRO A 218 3.11 -12.20 -13.85
CA PRO A 218 2.27 -11.94 -12.69
C PRO A 218 1.85 -10.47 -12.62
N THR A 219 0.55 -10.27 -12.42
CA THR A 219 -0.06 -8.97 -12.17
C THR A 219 -0.75 -8.99 -10.81
N ILE A 220 -0.34 -8.10 -9.91
CA ILE A 220 -0.86 -7.98 -8.55
C ILE A 220 -1.73 -6.73 -8.52
N SER A 221 -2.99 -6.91 -8.13
CA SER A 221 -3.97 -5.84 -8.08
C SER A 221 -3.80 -4.97 -6.83
N GLY A 222 -4.12 -3.70 -6.95
CA GLY A 222 -4.30 -2.83 -5.79
C GLY A 222 -5.37 -3.33 -4.81
N LEU A 223 -6.32 -4.18 -5.24
CA LEU A 223 -7.26 -4.85 -4.34
C LEU A 223 -6.57 -5.83 -3.39
N ASP A 224 -5.54 -6.56 -3.84
CA ASP A 224 -4.76 -7.43 -2.96
C ASP A 224 -4.05 -6.62 -1.86
N MET A 225 -3.43 -5.51 -2.23
CA MET A 225 -2.84 -4.58 -1.25
C MET A 225 -3.91 -4.00 -0.31
N LEU A 226 -5.05 -3.58 -0.84
CA LEU A 226 -6.17 -3.01 -0.08
C LEU A 226 -6.72 -4.03 0.93
N MET A 227 -6.87 -5.28 0.53
CA MET A 227 -7.31 -6.37 1.39
C MET A 227 -6.31 -6.61 2.53
N TRP A 228 -5.03 -6.82 2.19
CA TRP A 228 -4.04 -7.16 3.20
C TRP A 228 -3.78 -6.03 4.20
N GLN A 229 -3.77 -4.75 3.75
CA GLN A 229 -3.66 -3.64 4.68
C GLN A 229 -4.86 -3.55 5.63
N ALA A 230 -6.06 -3.93 5.16
CA ALA A 230 -7.25 -3.97 6.01
C ALA A 230 -7.24 -5.17 6.98
N ILE A 231 -6.69 -6.32 6.60
CA ILE A 231 -6.44 -7.45 7.54
C ILE A 231 -5.51 -6.99 8.68
N ALA A 232 -4.44 -6.25 8.37
CA ALA A 232 -3.58 -5.68 9.41
C ALA A 232 -4.35 -4.69 10.31
N GLN A 233 -5.23 -3.86 9.73
CA GLN A 233 -6.11 -2.97 10.51
C GLN A 233 -7.03 -3.74 11.46
N LEU A 234 -7.64 -4.82 10.97
CA LEU A 234 -8.50 -5.68 11.78
C LEU A 234 -7.73 -6.29 12.96
N ARG A 235 -6.50 -6.79 12.73
CA ARG A 235 -5.63 -7.30 13.79
C ARG A 235 -5.34 -6.20 14.83
N ILE A 236 -5.00 -5.00 14.38
CA ILE A 236 -4.72 -3.84 15.24
C ILE A 236 -5.96 -3.48 16.07
N PHE A 237 -7.16 -3.43 15.46
CA PHE A 237 -8.39 -3.09 16.18
C PHE A 237 -8.79 -4.14 17.22
N THR A 238 -8.46 -5.42 16.97
CA THR A 238 -8.83 -6.53 17.87
C THR A 238 -7.77 -6.87 18.90
N HIS A 239 -6.48 -6.73 18.56
CA HIS A 239 -5.35 -7.20 19.39
C HIS A 239 -4.36 -6.09 19.75
N GLY A 240 -4.44 -4.91 19.13
CA GLY A 240 -3.51 -3.80 19.37
C GLY A 240 -2.21 -3.89 18.55
N ASP A 241 -2.02 -4.93 17.74
CA ASP A 241 -0.82 -5.13 16.89
C ASP A 241 -1.19 -5.70 15.52
N ALA A 242 -0.27 -5.65 14.57
CA ALA A 242 -0.49 -6.16 13.20
C ALA A 242 0.01 -7.61 13.01
N GLU A 243 0.73 -8.16 13.97
CA GLU A 243 1.43 -9.44 13.88
C GLU A 243 0.55 -10.61 14.34
N THR A 244 -0.28 -10.39 15.36
CA THR A 244 -1.17 -11.41 15.91
C THR A 244 -2.30 -11.74 14.94
N PRO A 245 -2.37 -12.98 14.38
CA PRO A 245 -3.41 -13.34 13.43
C PRO A 245 -4.81 -13.27 14.05
N LEU A 246 -5.80 -12.94 13.23
CA LEU A 246 -7.21 -12.99 13.66
C LEU A 246 -7.66 -14.43 13.95
N PRO A 247 -8.62 -14.63 14.86
CA PRO A 247 -9.30 -15.91 14.99
C PRO A 247 -9.88 -16.33 13.63
N ASN A 248 -9.57 -17.55 13.19
CA ASN A 248 -10.04 -18.09 11.90
C ASN A 248 -9.72 -17.18 10.69
N GLU A 249 -8.54 -16.58 10.68
CA GLU A 249 -8.15 -15.56 9.67
C GLU A 249 -8.27 -16.06 8.23
N VAL A 250 -8.05 -17.34 7.98
CA VAL A 250 -8.23 -17.93 6.65
C VAL A 250 -9.66 -17.70 6.14
N ALA A 251 -10.66 -17.99 6.96
CA ALA A 251 -12.05 -17.76 6.59
C ALA A 251 -12.38 -16.26 6.43
N VAL A 252 -11.77 -15.39 7.23
CA VAL A 252 -11.90 -13.93 7.07
C VAL A 252 -11.36 -13.51 5.71
N VAL A 253 -10.16 -13.93 5.34
CA VAL A 253 -9.53 -13.60 4.07
C VAL A 253 -10.36 -14.12 2.88
N GLU A 254 -10.86 -15.35 2.95
CA GLU A 254 -11.71 -15.93 1.90
C GLU A 254 -13.01 -15.18 1.73
N ALA A 255 -13.70 -14.84 2.83
CA ALA A 255 -14.95 -14.09 2.79
C ALA A 255 -14.73 -12.67 2.23
N VAL A 256 -13.64 -12.00 2.62
CA VAL A 256 -13.31 -10.67 2.11
C VAL A 256 -12.96 -10.72 0.62
N ARG A 257 -12.19 -11.71 0.15
CA ARG A 257 -11.92 -11.90 -1.29
C ARG A 257 -13.23 -12.06 -2.06
N HIS A 258 -14.08 -12.98 -1.61
CA HIS A 258 -15.37 -13.20 -2.25
C HIS A 258 -16.23 -11.92 -2.33
N ALA A 259 -16.20 -11.10 -1.28
CA ALA A 259 -16.93 -9.83 -1.25
C ALA A 259 -16.33 -8.76 -2.18
N LEU A 260 -15.02 -8.82 -2.48
CA LEU A 260 -14.35 -7.89 -3.40
C LEU A 260 -14.53 -8.29 -4.87
N ASP A 261 -14.79 -9.56 -5.15
CA ASP A 261 -14.94 -10.11 -6.50
C ASP A 261 -16.39 -9.96 -7.04
N ASN A 262 -17.35 -9.61 -6.17
CA ASN A 262 -18.78 -9.41 -6.48
C ASN A 262 -19.19 -7.94 -6.43
#